data_c58a76b0ab8ad298edd8d2e0bbb99cca
#
_entry.id   c58a76b0ab8ad298edd8d2e0bbb99cca
#
_cell.length_a   1.000
_cell.length_b   1.000
_cell.length_c   1.000
_cell.angle_alpha   90.00
_cell.angle_beta   90.00
_cell.angle_gamma   90.00
#
_symmetry.space_group_name_H-M   'P 1'
#
loop_
_entity.id
_entity.type
_entity.pdbx_description
1 polymer ?
#
loop_
_entity_poly.entity_id
_entity_poly.type
_entity_poly.pdbx_seq_one_letter_code
_entity_poly.pdbx_strand_id
1 'polypeptide(L)'
;MNSATAPDAFFVEYTSQEAILKYTRATAGYGISYLLNHDYKAVYFDALAALPPGTKESGLRLLEFGCGGGMNLIHLVSLLDRGGAGVDAAVGTDFSPVLVDAARREAGHYLSEDKNKKLSFHVARNETLVSDLVSSMNGHRSALTNSFHFILGINTFRYCHRAQKQLDCARDIFDLLVPGGVCLVIDMNDRCFFFRDSLKTRLHLQPPTDDDCSIPSLEEYTAPFERLGFDVLRHEHFCWIPHSSGQSLCHILASLSPLLNAVARSRSMRSLVVARKPMASPDR
;
A
#
# COMPACT_ATOMS: atom_id res chain seq x y z
N MET A 1 18.54 32.39 -16.28
CA MET A 1 17.21 31.99 -16.81
C MET A 1 17.01 30.54 -16.37
N ASN A 2 16.27 30.33 -15.29
CA ASN A 2 15.91 28.99 -14.84
C ASN A 2 14.88 28.44 -15.82
N SER A 3 15.27 27.46 -16.64
CA SER A 3 14.30 26.65 -17.39
C SER A 3 13.50 25.87 -16.34
N ALA A 4 12.28 26.30 -16.07
CA ALA A 4 11.33 25.48 -15.35
C ALA A 4 11.15 24.22 -16.20
N THR A 5 11.74 23.09 -15.77
CA THR A 5 11.43 21.78 -16.30
C THR A 5 9.93 21.58 -16.21
N ALA A 6 9.30 21.17 -17.31
CA ALA A 6 7.88 20.84 -17.30
C ALA A 6 7.62 19.84 -16.15
N PRO A 7 6.52 20.00 -15.39
CA PRO A 7 6.22 19.07 -14.31
C PRO A 7 6.13 17.64 -14.88
N ASP A 8 6.76 16.70 -14.19
CA ASP A 8 6.74 15.27 -14.56
C ASP A 8 5.29 14.84 -14.81
N ALA A 9 5.04 14.18 -15.94
CA ALA A 9 3.70 13.70 -16.31
C ALA A 9 3.06 12.85 -15.18
N PHE A 10 3.88 12.10 -14.46
CA PHE A 10 3.49 11.38 -13.24
C PHE A 10 2.93 12.31 -12.16
N PHE A 11 3.62 13.42 -11.88
CA PHE A 11 3.15 14.40 -10.89
C PHE A 11 1.83 15.03 -11.31
N VAL A 12 1.68 15.35 -12.59
CA VAL A 12 0.44 15.93 -13.14
C VAL A 12 -0.72 14.93 -13.04
N GLU A 13 -0.50 13.65 -13.35
CA GLU A 13 -1.53 12.60 -13.23
C GLU A 13 -2.12 12.51 -11.82
N TYR A 14 -1.30 12.60 -10.77
CA TYR A 14 -1.74 12.40 -9.39
C TYR A 14 -2.08 13.69 -8.63
N THR A 15 -1.87 14.86 -9.22
CA THR A 15 -2.23 16.16 -8.63
C THR A 15 -3.43 16.82 -9.30
N SER A 16 -3.98 16.21 -10.36
CA SER A 16 -5.12 16.74 -11.10
C SER A 16 -6.47 16.46 -10.43
N GLN A 17 -7.50 17.20 -10.82
CA GLN A 17 -8.89 16.93 -10.42
C GLN A 17 -9.35 15.53 -10.85
N GLU A 18 -8.83 15.02 -11.96
CA GLU A 18 -9.11 13.67 -12.44
C GLU A 18 -8.56 12.61 -11.51
N ALA A 19 -7.39 12.84 -10.90
CA ALA A 19 -6.82 11.95 -9.89
C ALA A 19 -7.75 11.81 -8.67
N ILE A 20 -8.32 12.91 -8.19
CA ILE A 20 -9.33 12.86 -7.12
C ILE A 20 -10.49 11.95 -7.54
N LEU A 21 -11.03 12.16 -8.74
CA LEU A 21 -12.16 11.38 -9.23
C LEU A 21 -11.80 9.90 -9.41
N LYS A 22 -10.59 9.60 -9.89
CA LYS A 22 -10.10 8.23 -10.07
C LYS A 22 -9.93 7.50 -8.75
N TYR A 23 -9.41 8.18 -7.72
CA TYR A 23 -9.06 7.56 -6.45
C TYR A 23 -10.09 7.75 -5.33
N THR A 24 -11.10 8.58 -5.50
CA THR A 24 -12.19 8.78 -4.53
C THR A 24 -13.54 8.25 -5.02
N ARG A 25 -13.93 8.45 -6.27
CA ARG A 25 -15.21 7.96 -6.81
C ARG A 25 -15.34 6.46 -6.86
N ALA A 26 -14.26 5.80 -7.02
CA ALA A 26 -14.27 4.37 -7.06
C ALA A 26 -14.61 3.76 -5.70
N THR A 27 -14.66 4.55 -4.64
CA THR A 27 -15.11 4.12 -3.33
C THR A 27 -16.64 4.00 -3.22
N ALA A 28 -17.40 4.75 -4.00
CA ALA A 28 -18.85 4.71 -3.97
C ALA A 28 -19.46 3.56 -4.79
N GLY A 29 -18.75 2.97 -5.72
CA GLY A 29 -19.32 2.02 -6.68
C GLY A 29 -18.79 0.60 -6.62
N TYR A 30 -17.57 0.38 -6.43
CA TYR A 30 -16.84 -0.89 -6.24
C TYR A 30 -15.53 -0.52 -5.64
N GLY A 31 -15.42 -0.93 -4.41
CA GLY A 31 -14.26 -0.88 -3.64
C GLY A 31 -12.96 -0.72 -4.38
N ILE A 32 -12.53 0.48 -4.57
CA ILE A 32 -11.12 0.78 -4.63
C ILE A 32 -10.47 0.41 -3.30
N SER A 33 -11.24 0.20 -2.26
CA SER A 33 -10.70 -0.49 -1.12
C SER A 33 -10.37 -1.91 -1.56
N TYR A 34 -9.10 -2.14 -1.78
CA TYR A 34 -8.56 -3.48 -1.96
C TYR A 34 -8.96 -4.40 -0.82
N LEU A 35 -9.18 -3.87 0.37
CA LEU A 35 -9.71 -4.57 1.54
C LEU A 35 -11.11 -5.14 1.35
N LEU A 36 -11.90 -4.65 0.41
CA LEU A 36 -13.21 -5.23 0.09
C LEU A 36 -13.08 -6.44 -0.84
N ASN A 37 -11.95 -6.59 -1.51
CA ASN A 37 -11.64 -7.77 -2.29
C ASN A 37 -11.28 -8.93 -1.34
N HIS A 38 -11.90 -10.08 -1.52
CA HIS A 38 -11.70 -11.28 -0.70
C HIS A 38 -10.22 -11.68 -0.57
N ASP A 39 -9.49 -11.70 -1.70
CA ASP A 39 -8.10 -12.13 -1.72
C ASP A 39 -7.18 -11.17 -0.94
N TYR A 40 -7.41 -9.88 -1.10
CA TYR A 40 -6.68 -8.84 -0.37
C TYR A 40 -6.98 -8.88 1.12
N LYS A 41 -8.26 -8.99 1.48
CA LYS A 41 -8.68 -9.05 2.88
C LYS A 41 -8.00 -10.19 3.62
N ALA A 42 -7.93 -11.37 3.02
CA ALA A 42 -7.24 -12.52 3.61
C ALA A 42 -5.76 -12.21 3.88
N VAL A 43 -5.07 -11.63 2.88
CA VAL A 43 -3.65 -11.25 3.00
C VAL A 43 -3.41 -10.22 4.10
N TYR A 44 -4.27 -9.22 4.24
CA TYR A 44 -4.17 -8.23 5.32
C TYR A 44 -4.28 -8.88 6.71
N PHE A 45 -5.28 -9.74 6.89
CA PHE A 45 -5.48 -10.41 8.18
C PHE A 45 -4.39 -11.42 8.50
N ASP A 46 -3.88 -12.13 7.50
CA ASP A 46 -2.73 -13.03 7.66
C ASP A 46 -1.47 -12.26 8.07
N ALA A 47 -1.21 -11.10 7.43
CA ALA A 47 -0.09 -10.25 7.78
C ALA A 47 -0.22 -9.67 9.20
N LEU A 48 -1.41 -9.24 9.59
CA LEU A 48 -1.69 -8.79 10.96
C LEU A 48 -1.59 -9.93 12.00
N ALA A 49 -1.89 -11.18 11.60
CA ALA A 49 -1.72 -12.33 12.48
C ALA A 49 -0.25 -12.65 12.77
N ALA A 50 0.67 -12.17 11.93
CA ALA A 50 2.12 -12.34 12.14
C ALA A 50 2.71 -11.37 13.18
N LEU A 51 1.94 -10.40 13.69
CA LEU A 51 2.34 -9.54 14.80
C LEU A 51 2.53 -10.35 16.09
N PRO A 52 3.44 -9.92 16.98
CA PRO A 52 3.63 -10.58 18.27
C PRO A 52 2.33 -10.69 19.06
N PRO A 53 2.15 -11.76 19.86
CA PRO A 53 1.00 -11.89 20.76
C PRO A 53 0.86 -10.67 21.69
N GLY A 54 -0.37 -10.27 21.99
CA GLY A 54 -0.64 -9.11 22.85
C GLY A 54 -0.59 -7.75 22.15
N THR A 55 -0.04 -7.66 20.93
CA THR A 55 0.08 -6.37 20.20
C THR A 55 -1.29 -5.79 19.86
N LYS A 56 -2.27 -6.62 19.53
CA LYS A 56 -3.61 -6.17 19.11
C LYS A 56 -4.43 -5.65 20.29
N GLU A 57 -4.20 -6.20 21.46
CA GLU A 57 -4.85 -5.82 22.73
C GLU A 57 -4.32 -4.50 23.28
N SER A 58 -3.02 -4.20 23.02
CA SER A 58 -2.39 -2.97 23.49
C SER A 58 -2.67 -1.74 22.63
N GLY A 59 -3.36 -1.91 21.52
CA GLY A 59 -3.67 -0.84 20.56
C GLY A 59 -2.68 -0.75 19.42
N LEU A 60 -3.21 -0.87 18.19
CA LEU A 60 -2.41 -0.87 16.97
C LEU A 60 -2.10 0.55 16.49
N ARG A 61 -0.86 0.78 16.11
CA ARG A 61 -0.44 1.96 15.35
C ARG A 61 -0.12 1.53 13.93
N LEU A 62 -0.84 2.12 12.97
CA LEU A 62 -0.83 1.74 11.57
C LEU A 62 -0.26 2.87 10.71
N LEU A 63 0.42 2.52 9.61
CA LEU A 63 0.84 3.48 8.59
C LEU A 63 0.56 2.90 7.21
N GLU A 64 -0.06 3.70 6.32
CA GLU A 64 -0.15 3.41 4.89
C GLU A 64 0.66 4.45 4.11
N PHE A 65 1.71 4.02 3.41
CA PHE A 65 2.46 4.88 2.50
C PHE A 65 1.89 4.79 1.09
N GLY A 66 1.82 5.93 0.39
CA GLY A 66 1.14 6.05 -0.90
C GLY A 66 -0.35 5.73 -0.80
N CYS A 67 -1.03 6.28 0.21
CA CYS A 67 -2.41 5.95 0.56
C CYS A 67 -3.46 6.46 -0.44
N GLY A 68 -3.08 7.35 -1.38
CA GLY A 68 -4.03 7.99 -2.27
C GLY A 68 -5.17 8.66 -1.52
N GLY A 69 -6.42 8.34 -1.85
CA GLY A 69 -7.63 8.81 -1.15
C GLY A 69 -7.88 8.17 0.22
N GLY A 70 -6.94 7.41 0.79
CA GLY A 70 -6.97 6.88 2.16
C GLY A 70 -7.89 5.68 2.40
N MET A 71 -8.52 5.13 1.37
CA MET A 71 -9.62 4.18 1.53
C MET A 71 -9.23 2.84 2.15
N ASN A 72 -8.02 2.33 1.88
CA ASN A 72 -7.56 1.11 2.54
C ASN A 72 -7.44 1.32 4.05
N LEU A 73 -6.79 2.41 4.45
CA LEU A 73 -6.59 2.72 5.87
C LEU A 73 -7.92 2.98 6.58
N ILE A 74 -8.83 3.74 5.98
CA ILE A 74 -10.18 4.02 6.50
C ILE A 74 -10.95 2.71 6.74
N HIS A 75 -10.97 1.81 5.75
CA HIS A 75 -11.63 0.52 5.89
C HIS A 75 -10.94 -0.41 6.88
N LEU A 76 -9.60 -0.42 6.90
CA LEU A 76 -8.84 -1.24 7.83
C LEU A 76 -9.13 -0.86 9.28
N VAL A 77 -9.11 0.44 9.60
CA VAL A 77 -9.49 0.95 10.92
C VAL A 77 -10.92 0.54 11.29
N SER A 78 -11.85 0.68 10.35
CA SER A 78 -13.25 0.27 10.58
C SER A 78 -13.41 -1.24 10.81
N LEU A 79 -12.63 -2.07 10.13
CA LEU A 79 -12.70 -3.54 10.26
C LEU A 79 -12.05 -4.03 11.55
N LEU A 80 -10.90 -3.46 11.92
CA LEU A 80 -10.19 -3.82 13.14
C LEU A 80 -11.01 -3.52 14.39
N ASP A 81 -11.61 -2.34 14.42
CA ASP A 81 -12.47 -1.94 15.53
C ASP A 81 -13.70 -2.88 15.69
N ARG A 82 -14.34 -3.29 14.60
CA ARG A 82 -15.43 -4.29 14.65
C ARG A 82 -14.95 -5.67 15.12
N GLY A 83 -13.69 -6.00 14.84
CA GLY A 83 -13.03 -7.24 15.28
C GLY A 83 -12.52 -7.22 16.70
N GLY A 84 -12.71 -6.12 17.45
CA GLY A 84 -12.24 -5.97 18.82
C GLY A 84 -10.74 -5.68 18.94
N ALA A 85 -10.03 -5.45 17.84
CA ALA A 85 -8.63 -5.00 17.87
C ALA A 85 -8.60 -3.48 17.99
N GLY A 86 -8.11 -2.95 19.10
CA GLY A 86 -7.98 -1.52 19.32
C GLY A 86 -7.02 -0.89 18.30
N VAL A 87 -7.40 0.25 17.68
CA VAL A 87 -6.50 1.09 16.91
C VAL A 87 -6.24 2.36 17.70
N ASP A 88 -4.98 2.64 18.02
CA ASP A 88 -4.59 3.86 18.74
C ASP A 88 -4.36 5.01 17.79
N ALA A 89 -3.67 4.73 16.68
CA ALA A 89 -3.40 5.73 15.65
C ALA A 89 -3.26 5.06 14.28
N ALA A 90 -3.70 5.76 13.25
CA ALA A 90 -3.48 5.37 11.87
C ALA A 90 -3.04 6.58 11.05
N VAL A 91 -1.93 6.44 10.34
CA VAL A 91 -1.31 7.51 9.54
C VAL A 91 -1.33 7.10 8.08
N GLY A 92 -1.89 7.94 7.22
CA GLY A 92 -1.81 7.79 5.77
C GLY A 92 -0.87 8.82 5.17
N THR A 93 -0.03 8.43 4.22
CA THR A 93 0.82 9.37 3.50
C THR A 93 0.65 9.23 2.00
N ASP A 94 0.68 10.35 1.29
CA ASP A 94 0.75 10.40 -0.16
C ASP A 94 1.53 11.65 -0.58
N PHE A 95 2.21 11.59 -1.72
CA PHE A 95 2.96 12.75 -2.22
C PHE A 95 2.06 13.86 -2.77
N SER A 96 0.81 13.53 -3.11
CA SER A 96 -0.19 14.45 -3.67
C SER A 96 -0.98 15.14 -2.56
N PRO A 97 -0.82 16.48 -2.36
CA PRO A 97 -1.64 17.22 -1.39
C PRO A 97 -3.13 17.09 -1.66
N VAL A 98 -3.50 17.00 -2.94
CA VAL A 98 -4.88 16.88 -3.40
C VAL A 98 -5.52 15.57 -2.94
N LEU A 99 -4.77 14.44 -3.03
CA LEU A 99 -5.23 13.15 -2.54
C LEU A 99 -5.25 13.08 -1.01
N VAL A 100 -4.27 13.68 -0.34
CA VAL A 100 -4.25 13.80 1.12
C VAL A 100 -5.48 14.57 1.64
N ASP A 101 -5.84 15.69 0.99
CA ASP A 101 -7.05 16.43 1.36
C ASP A 101 -8.33 15.67 1.04
N ALA A 102 -8.35 14.88 -0.03
CA ALA A 102 -9.44 13.96 -0.31
C ALA A 102 -9.56 12.88 0.78
N ALA A 103 -8.44 12.27 1.19
CA ALA A 103 -8.43 11.24 2.24
C ALA A 103 -8.98 11.78 3.58
N ARG A 104 -8.63 13.01 3.95
CA ARG A 104 -9.19 13.68 5.16
C ARG A 104 -10.71 13.84 5.08
N ARG A 105 -11.24 14.25 3.93
CA ARG A 105 -12.69 14.38 3.72
C ARG A 105 -13.40 13.03 3.78
N GLU A 106 -12.85 12.02 3.09
CA GLU A 106 -13.41 10.67 3.06
C GLU A 106 -13.42 10.04 4.46
N ALA A 107 -12.36 10.20 5.25
CA ALA A 107 -12.33 9.72 6.63
C ALA A 107 -13.46 10.32 7.47
N GLY A 108 -13.71 11.64 7.36
CA GLY A 108 -14.81 12.31 8.03
C GLY A 108 -16.20 11.84 7.56
N HIS A 109 -16.31 11.35 6.32
CA HIS A 109 -17.56 10.84 5.77
C HIS A 109 -17.86 9.40 6.21
N TYR A 110 -16.85 8.52 6.23
CA TYR A 110 -17.04 7.09 6.46
C TYR A 110 -16.87 6.65 7.92
N LEU A 111 -16.23 7.44 8.75
CA LEU A 111 -15.92 7.07 10.13
C LEU A 111 -16.70 7.92 11.13
N SER A 112 -17.02 7.33 12.29
CA SER A 112 -17.48 8.10 13.44
C SER A 112 -16.39 9.08 13.90
N GLU A 113 -16.79 10.14 14.61
CA GLU A 113 -15.87 11.17 15.10
C GLU A 113 -14.71 10.57 15.93
N ASP A 114 -15.00 9.61 16.79
CA ASP A 114 -13.99 8.96 17.64
C ASP A 114 -12.96 8.16 16.84
N LYS A 115 -13.39 7.50 15.75
CA LYS A 115 -12.48 6.79 14.85
C LYS A 115 -11.68 7.76 13.99
N ASN A 116 -12.35 8.82 13.50
CA ASN A 116 -11.70 9.82 12.67
C ASN A 116 -10.59 10.57 13.43
N LYS A 117 -10.75 10.80 14.74
CA LYS A 117 -9.70 11.40 15.60
C LYS A 117 -8.42 10.57 15.67
N LYS A 118 -8.49 9.26 15.39
CA LYS A 118 -7.34 8.37 15.38
C LYS A 118 -6.59 8.33 14.05
N LEU A 119 -7.17 8.92 12.99
CA LEU A 119 -6.56 8.98 11.66
C LEU A 119 -5.95 10.35 11.41
N SER A 120 -4.80 10.33 10.76
CA SER A 120 -4.18 11.53 10.20
C SER A 120 -3.61 11.23 8.81
N PHE A 121 -3.64 12.24 7.94
CA PHE A 121 -3.12 12.13 6.58
C PHE A 121 -2.12 13.25 6.32
N HIS A 122 -0.96 12.90 5.78
CA HIS A 122 0.18 13.79 5.63
C HIS A 122 0.75 13.73 4.22
N VAL A 123 1.23 14.86 3.73
CA VAL A 123 1.98 14.90 2.48
C VAL A 123 3.38 14.37 2.74
N ALA A 124 3.72 13.24 2.13
CA ALA A 124 5.05 12.65 2.22
C ALA A 124 5.31 11.77 0.99
N ARG A 125 6.56 11.76 0.54
CA ARG A 125 7.03 10.87 -0.53
C ARG A 125 7.51 9.54 0.06
N ASN A 126 7.36 8.49 -0.69
CA ASN A 126 7.78 7.15 -0.25
C ASN A 126 9.30 7.05 -0.07
N GLU A 127 10.06 7.73 -0.91
CA GLU A 127 11.53 7.73 -0.90
C GLU A 127 12.17 8.60 0.19
N THR A 128 11.37 9.44 0.86
CA THR A 128 11.78 10.33 1.95
C THR A 128 10.77 10.30 3.10
N LEU A 129 10.17 9.14 3.33
CA LEU A 129 8.98 8.96 4.16
C LEU A 129 9.16 9.50 5.59
N VAL A 130 10.27 9.14 6.25
CA VAL A 130 10.53 9.59 7.63
C VAL A 130 10.76 11.10 7.69
N SER A 131 11.58 11.66 6.80
CA SER A 131 11.90 13.09 6.83
C SER A 131 10.67 13.96 6.54
N ASP A 132 9.84 13.54 5.60
CA ASP A 132 8.62 14.25 5.24
C ASP A 132 7.56 14.16 6.35
N LEU A 133 7.40 12.98 6.98
CA LEU A 133 6.53 12.81 8.15
C LEU A 133 6.96 13.69 9.31
N VAL A 134 8.26 13.72 9.65
CA VAL A 134 8.80 14.60 10.70
C VAL A 134 8.44 16.04 10.41
N SER A 135 8.62 16.48 9.16
CA SER A 135 8.32 17.86 8.75
C SER A 135 6.83 18.16 8.81
N SER A 136 5.98 17.27 8.31
CA SER A 136 4.53 17.51 8.22
C SER A 136 3.81 17.40 9.58
N MET A 137 4.37 16.63 10.52
CA MET A 137 3.82 16.48 11.88
C MET A 137 4.43 17.47 12.88
N ASN A 138 5.34 18.36 12.46
CA ASN A 138 6.14 19.22 13.35
C ASN A 138 6.79 18.43 14.49
N GLY A 139 7.22 17.21 14.20
CA GLY A 139 7.72 16.25 15.17
C GLY A 139 9.24 16.10 15.16
N HIS A 140 9.71 15.16 15.96
CA HIS A 140 11.09 14.72 15.96
C HIS A 140 11.18 13.29 15.42
N ARG A 141 12.26 12.97 14.70
CA ARG A 141 12.49 11.62 14.17
C ARG A 141 12.41 10.54 15.25
N SER A 142 12.92 10.83 16.45
CA SER A 142 12.87 9.90 17.59
C SER A 142 11.46 9.52 18.03
N ALA A 143 10.46 10.37 17.81
CA ALA A 143 9.06 10.08 18.14
C ALA A 143 8.41 9.13 17.14
N LEU A 144 8.95 9.01 15.93
CA LEU A 144 8.46 8.13 14.87
C LEU A 144 9.22 6.80 14.81
N THR A 145 10.48 6.76 15.29
CA THR A 145 11.28 5.53 15.31
C THR A 145 10.63 4.49 16.21
N ASN A 146 10.51 3.26 15.71
CA ASN A 146 9.87 2.15 16.44
C ASN A 146 8.46 2.48 16.94
N SER A 147 7.64 3.14 16.14
CA SER A 147 6.32 3.59 16.58
C SER A 147 5.14 2.91 15.91
N PHE A 148 5.34 2.20 14.80
CA PHE A 148 4.27 1.53 14.08
C PHE A 148 4.36 0.01 14.21
N HIS A 149 3.21 -0.63 14.42
CA HIS A 149 3.11 -2.09 14.48
C HIS A 149 2.90 -2.69 13.10
N PHE A 150 2.17 -2.00 12.23
CA PHE A 150 1.85 -2.47 10.90
C PHE A 150 1.98 -1.33 9.88
N ILE A 151 2.78 -1.56 8.84
CA ILE A 151 2.96 -0.61 7.74
C ILE A 151 2.52 -1.30 6.46
N LEU A 152 1.75 -0.60 5.63
CA LEU A 152 1.30 -1.14 4.36
C LEU A 152 1.52 -0.15 3.20
N GLY A 153 1.74 -0.69 2.01
CA GLY A 153 1.81 0.06 0.77
C GLY A 153 1.21 -0.73 -0.38
N ILE A 154 0.19 -0.12 -1.03
CA ILE A 154 -0.61 -0.80 -2.05
C ILE A 154 -0.49 -0.08 -3.39
N ASN A 155 0.07 -0.77 -4.40
CA ASN A 155 0.35 -0.22 -5.73
C ASN A 155 1.20 1.06 -5.71
N THR A 156 2.14 1.15 -4.81
CA THR A 156 2.91 2.37 -4.59
C THR A 156 4.42 2.13 -4.55
N PHE A 157 4.88 0.96 -4.12
CA PHE A 157 6.30 0.67 -3.92
C PHE A 157 7.10 0.62 -5.25
N ARG A 158 6.45 0.25 -6.37
CA ARG A 158 7.07 0.28 -7.70
C ARG A 158 7.60 1.67 -8.10
N TYR A 159 7.01 2.74 -7.60
CA TYR A 159 7.48 4.10 -7.88
C TYR A 159 8.82 4.41 -7.21
N CYS A 160 9.12 3.77 -6.08
CA CYS A 160 10.45 3.83 -5.48
C CYS A 160 11.50 3.14 -6.36
N HIS A 161 11.13 2.04 -7.06
CA HIS A 161 12.00 1.38 -8.04
C HIS A 161 12.27 2.29 -9.23
N ARG A 162 11.25 2.95 -9.78
CA ARG A 162 11.41 3.94 -10.85
C ARG A 162 12.38 5.05 -10.46
N ALA A 163 12.31 5.52 -9.21
CA ALA A 163 13.20 6.53 -8.67
C ALA A 163 14.56 5.97 -8.21
N GLN A 164 14.79 4.66 -8.29
CA GLN A 164 15.97 3.95 -7.73
C GLN A 164 16.17 4.20 -6.22
N LYS A 165 15.07 4.36 -5.49
CA LYS A 165 15.01 4.70 -4.05
C LYS A 165 14.32 3.63 -3.19
N GLN A 166 14.15 2.42 -3.72
CA GLN A 166 13.48 1.33 -3.01
C GLN A 166 14.18 0.93 -1.70
N LEU A 167 15.50 1.03 -1.65
CA LEU A 167 16.25 0.74 -0.43
C LEU A 167 16.08 1.85 0.63
N ASP A 168 15.98 3.11 0.21
CA ASP A 168 15.75 4.24 1.11
C ASP A 168 14.35 4.13 1.73
N CYS A 169 13.32 3.85 0.91
CA CYS A 169 11.95 3.61 1.38
C CYS A 169 11.89 2.43 2.36
N ALA A 170 12.51 1.30 2.03
CA ALA A 170 12.53 0.13 2.90
C ALA A 170 13.28 0.40 4.22
N ARG A 171 14.33 1.25 4.22
CA ARG A 171 15.03 1.69 5.42
C ARG A 171 14.15 2.58 6.30
N ASP A 172 13.45 3.52 5.72
CA ASP A 172 12.48 4.35 6.44
C ASP A 172 11.38 3.49 7.09
N ILE A 173 10.87 2.48 6.36
CA ILE A 173 9.91 1.50 6.89
C ILE A 173 10.53 0.71 8.06
N PHE A 174 11.80 0.27 7.94
CA PHE A 174 12.50 -0.42 9.03
C PHE A 174 12.61 0.45 10.28
N ASP A 175 13.01 1.71 10.12
CA ASP A 175 13.14 2.67 11.23
C ASP A 175 11.79 2.93 11.93
N LEU A 176 10.72 3.02 11.17
CA LEU A 176 9.37 3.30 11.66
C LEU A 176 8.74 2.12 12.42
N LEU A 177 9.01 0.88 12.01
CA LEU A 177 8.44 -0.32 12.63
C LEU A 177 9.03 -0.58 14.02
N VAL A 178 8.16 -0.97 14.96
CA VAL A 178 8.59 -1.58 16.22
C VAL A 178 9.29 -2.92 15.96
N PRO A 179 10.17 -3.41 16.86
CA PRO A 179 10.65 -4.78 16.80
C PRO A 179 9.47 -5.77 16.76
N GLY A 180 9.49 -6.72 15.82
CA GLY A 180 8.37 -7.62 15.55
C GLY A 180 7.23 -7.03 14.72
N GLY A 181 7.28 -5.73 14.39
CA GLY A 181 6.32 -5.08 13.51
C GLY A 181 6.40 -5.60 12.08
N VAL A 182 5.28 -5.51 11.34
CA VAL A 182 5.11 -6.13 10.02
C VAL A 182 4.88 -5.07 8.95
N CYS A 183 5.59 -5.21 7.83
CA CYS A 183 5.33 -4.48 6.60
C CYS A 183 4.64 -5.38 5.58
N LEU A 184 3.60 -4.84 4.92
CA LEU A 184 2.87 -5.46 3.83
C LEU A 184 3.01 -4.60 2.57
N VAL A 185 3.57 -5.16 1.51
CA VAL A 185 3.61 -4.53 0.18
C VAL A 185 2.82 -5.37 -0.80
N ILE A 186 1.87 -4.75 -1.48
CA ILE A 186 1.15 -5.34 -2.59
C ILE A 186 1.32 -4.43 -3.81
N ASP A 187 1.85 -4.96 -4.89
CA ASP A 187 2.04 -4.19 -6.12
C ASP A 187 1.75 -5.02 -7.37
N MET A 188 1.97 -4.46 -8.53
CA MET A 188 1.73 -5.10 -9.82
C MET A 188 2.70 -6.26 -10.04
N ASN A 189 2.24 -7.32 -10.72
CA ASN A 189 3.05 -8.46 -11.10
C ASN A 189 3.52 -8.30 -12.55
N ASP A 190 4.83 -8.28 -12.78
CA ASP A 190 5.48 -8.17 -14.10
C ASP A 190 5.11 -9.31 -15.04
N ARG A 191 4.74 -10.48 -14.51
CA ARG A 191 4.36 -11.69 -15.27
C ARG A 191 2.89 -11.75 -15.63
N CYS A 192 2.07 -10.80 -15.12
CA CYS A 192 0.64 -10.74 -15.41
C CYS A 192 0.39 -10.31 -16.85
N PHE A 193 -0.41 -11.08 -17.60
CA PHE A 193 -0.76 -10.76 -18.98
C PHE A 193 -1.45 -9.41 -19.16
N PHE A 194 -2.26 -9.01 -18.18
CA PHE A 194 -3.04 -7.77 -18.26
C PHE A 194 -2.20 -6.51 -18.16
N PHE A 195 -0.96 -6.61 -17.69
CA PHE A 195 -0.03 -5.47 -17.55
C PHE A 195 1.02 -5.44 -18.67
N ARG A 196 1.04 -6.41 -19.57
CA ARG A 196 1.97 -6.42 -20.69
C ARG A 196 1.43 -5.56 -21.83
N ASP A 197 2.12 -4.48 -22.12
CA ASP A 197 1.74 -3.55 -23.19
C ASP A 197 1.66 -4.23 -24.55
N SER A 198 2.50 -5.25 -24.80
CA SER A 198 2.46 -6.04 -26.04
C SER A 198 1.09 -6.67 -26.31
N LEU A 199 0.33 -7.06 -25.30
CA LEU A 199 -1.00 -7.65 -25.48
C LEU A 199 -2.06 -6.57 -25.70
N LYS A 200 -1.98 -5.46 -24.99
CA LYS A 200 -2.90 -4.32 -25.15
C LYS A 200 -2.76 -3.70 -26.53
N THR A 201 -1.53 -3.54 -27.01
CA THR A 201 -1.22 -3.03 -28.36
C THR A 201 -1.72 -3.99 -29.45
N ARG A 202 -1.51 -5.31 -29.26
CA ARG A 202 -2.01 -6.33 -30.23
C ARG A 202 -3.54 -6.43 -30.27
N LEU A 203 -4.22 -6.12 -29.17
CA LEU A 203 -5.68 -6.11 -29.07
C LEU A 203 -6.29 -4.73 -29.38
N HIS A 204 -5.48 -3.75 -29.80
CA HIS A 204 -5.90 -2.36 -30.06
C HIS A 204 -6.68 -1.71 -28.91
N LEU A 205 -6.42 -2.14 -27.67
CA LEU A 205 -7.16 -1.66 -26.48
C LEU A 205 -6.59 -0.35 -25.92
N GLN A 206 -5.32 -0.02 -26.23
CA GLN A 206 -4.69 1.27 -25.90
C GLN A 206 -3.55 1.57 -26.88
N PRO A 207 -3.31 2.85 -27.26
CA PRO A 207 -2.07 3.23 -27.88
C PRO A 207 -0.89 2.96 -26.95
N PRO A 208 0.33 2.74 -27.47
CA PRO A 208 1.52 2.64 -26.63
C PRO A 208 1.63 3.95 -25.84
N THR A 209 1.56 3.86 -24.52
CA THR A 209 1.87 4.99 -23.66
C THR A 209 3.38 5.02 -23.49
N ASP A 210 3.99 6.20 -23.60
CA ASP A 210 5.43 6.44 -23.34
C ASP A 210 5.80 6.18 -21.85
N ASP A 211 4.85 5.72 -21.06
CA ASP A 211 5.03 5.33 -19.66
C ASP A 211 5.59 3.90 -19.59
N ASP A 212 6.85 3.78 -19.95
CA ASP A 212 7.66 2.57 -19.74
C ASP A 212 7.99 2.41 -18.24
N CYS A 213 6.94 2.37 -17.42
CA CYS A 213 7.04 1.98 -16.03
C CYS A 213 7.29 0.47 -16.01
N SER A 214 8.55 0.08 -16.09
CA SER A 214 8.97 -1.29 -15.86
C SER A 214 8.39 -1.74 -14.52
N ILE A 215 7.51 -2.74 -14.55
CA ILE A 215 6.97 -3.34 -13.33
C ILE A 215 8.07 -4.20 -12.75
N PRO A 216 8.53 -3.96 -11.51
CA PRO A 216 9.55 -4.77 -10.88
C PRO A 216 9.09 -6.22 -10.72
N SER A 217 10.03 -7.15 -10.81
CA SER A 217 9.81 -8.55 -10.48
C SER A 217 9.55 -8.74 -8.97
N LEU A 218 9.04 -9.89 -8.59
CA LEU A 218 8.81 -10.22 -7.17
C LEU A 218 10.11 -10.19 -6.38
N GLU A 219 11.20 -10.65 -6.98
CA GLU A 219 12.54 -10.65 -6.41
C GLU A 219 13.04 -9.21 -6.18
N GLU A 220 12.80 -8.30 -7.12
CA GLU A 220 13.16 -6.89 -6.98
C GLU A 220 12.35 -6.20 -5.89
N TYR A 221 11.06 -6.54 -5.71
CA TYR A 221 10.26 -6.04 -4.59
C TYR A 221 10.77 -6.55 -3.24
N THR A 222 11.28 -7.78 -3.18
CA THR A 222 11.70 -8.44 -1.94
C THR A 222 13.11 -8.03 -1.48
N ALA A 223 14.03 -7.88 -2.43
CA ALA A 223 15.45 -7.66 -2.15
C ALA A 223 15.78 -6.46 -1.21
N PRO A 224 15.08 -5.30 -1.26
CA PRO A 224 15.35 -4.20 -0.32
C PRO A 224 15.09 -4.58 1.13
N PHE A 225 14.08 -5.39 1.41
CA PHE A 225 13.74 -5.86 2.76
C PHE A 225 14.76 -6.86 3.27
N GLU A 226 15.16 -7.85 2.45
CA GLU A 226 16.20 -8.83 2.80
C GLU A 226 17.53 -8.15 3.11
N ARG A 227 17.94 -7.17 2.29
CA ARG A 227 19.19 -6.40 2.49
C ARG A 227 19.23 -5.62 3.80
N LEU A 228 18.07 -5.24 4.34
CA LEU A 228 17.95 -4.52 5.60
C LEU A 228 17.77 -5.45 6.80
N GLY A 229 17.75 -6.77 6.58
CA GLY A 229 17.64 -7.76 7.64
C GLY A 229 16.22 -7.98 8.15
N PHE A 230 15.20 -7.71 7.33
CA PHE A 230 13.85 -8.17 7.64
C PHE A 230 13.75 -9.69 7.53
N ASP A 231 12.91 -10.29 8.36
CA ASP A 231 12.41 -11.65 8.16
C ASP A 231 11.31 -11.59 7.07
N VAL A 232 11.60 -12.07 5.86
CA VAL A 232 10.58 -12.15 4.81
C VAL A 232 9.68 -13.36 5.09
N LEU A 233 8.45 -13.10 5.51
CA LEU A 233 7.49 -14.14 5.91
C LEU A 233 6.75 -14.72 4.70
N ARG A 234 6.44 -13.88 3.72
CA ARG A 234 5.78 -14.28 2.47
C ARG A 234 6.32 -13.44 1.32
N HIS A 235 6.58 -14.08 0.19
CA HIS A 235 6.79 -13.44 -1.09
C HIS A 235 6.14 -14.32 -2.17
N GLU A 236 5.08 -13.84 -2.79
CA GLU A 236 4.30 -14.64 -3.74
C GLU A 236 3.46 -13.78 -4.67
N HIS A 237 2.98 -14.40 -5.72
CA HIS A 237 1.95 -13.79 -6.57
C HIS A 237 0.58 -14.25 -6.12
N PHE A 238 -0.41 -13.34 -6.19
CA PHE A 238 -1.78 -13.63 -5.80
C PHE A 238 -2.78 -12.74 -6.50
N CYS A 239 -4.08 -12.99 -6.27
CA CYS A 239 -5.22 -12.26 -6.77
C CYS A 239 -5.41 -12.37 -8.29
N TRP A 240 -6.58 -12.84 -8.66
CA TRP A 240 -7.03 -12.95 -10.05
C TRP A 240 -8.12 -11.93 -10.39
N ILE A 241 -8.50 -11.09 -9.43
CA ILE A 241 -9.63 -10.17 -9.55
C ILE A 241 -9.11 -8.80 -10.01
N PRO A 242 -9.45 -8.35 -11.24
CA PRO A 242 -9.14 -7.01 -11.68
C PRO A 242 -9.85 -5.96 -10.82
N HIS A 243 -9.21 -4.81 -10.66
CA HIS A 243 -9.75 -3.68 -9.89
C HIS A 243 -11.13 -3.21 -10.29
N SER A 244 -11.40 -3.18 -11.59
CA SER A 244 -12.63 -2.68 -12.18
C SER A 244 -13.70 -3.76 -12.33
N SER A 245 -13.51 -4.92 -11.70
CA SER A 245 -14.45 -6.04 -11.82
C SER A 245 -15.76 -5.76 -11.11
N GLY A 246 -16.86 -5.96 -11.77
CA GLY A 246 -18.18 -5.95 -11.14
C GLY A 246 -18.35 -7.13 -10.17
N GLN A 247 -19.30 -7.01 -9.23
CA GLN A 247 -19.50 -7.95 -8.12
C GLN A 247 -19.64 -9.42 -8.56
N SER A 248 -20.40 -9.64 -9.61
CA SER A 248 -20.62 -11.00 -10.15
C SER A 248 -19.30 -11.61 -10.65
N LEU A 249 -18.48 -10.82 -11.35
CA LEU A 249 -17.18 -11.28 -11.84
C LEU A 249 -16.21 -11.52 -10.67
N CYS A 250 -16.24 -10.67 -9.62
CA CYS A 250 -15.46 -10.89 -8.42
C CYS A 250 -15.78 -12.24 -7.77
N HIS A 251 -17.06 -12.60 -7.62
CA HIS A 251 -17.46 -13.88 -7.04
C HIS A 251 -17.01 -15.07 -7.89
N ILE A 252 -17.16 -14.99 -9.21
CA ILE A 252 -16.72 -16.04 -10.14
C ILE A 252 -15.21 -16.24 -10.02
N LEU A 253 -14.43 -15.16 -10.12
CA LEU A 253 -12.96 -15.22 -10.04
C LEU A 253 -12.48 -15.67 -8.67
N ALA A 254 -13.11 -15.22 -7.58
CA ALA A 254 -12.79 -15.69 -6.23
C ALA A 254 -13.01 -17.21 -6.10
N SER A 255 -14.10 -17.73 -6.66
CA SER A 255 -14.40 -19.17 -6.66
C SER A 255 -13.41 -19.98 -7.49
N LEU A 256 -12.87 -19.41 -8.57
CA LEU A 256 -11.87 -20.03 -9.44
C LEU A 256 -10.44 -19.85 -8.94
N SER A 257 -10.19 -18.91 -8.05
CA SER A 257 -8.84 -18.57 -7.55
C SER A 257 -8.03 -19.80 -7.05
N PRO A 258 -8.59 -20.77 -6.31
CA PRO A 258 -7.83 -21.96 -5.89
C PRO A 258 -7.29 -22.77 -7.07
N LEU A 259 -8.11 -22.99 -8.09
CA LEU A 259 -7.72 -23.70 -9.31
C LEU A 259 -6.66 -22.92 -10.10
N LEU A 260 -6.88 -21.63 -10.31
CA LEU A 260 -5.97 -20.73 -11.02
C LEU A 260 -4.61 -20.65 -10.29
N ASN A 261 -4.62 -20.60 -8.97
CA ASN A 261 -3.40 -20.63 -8.16
C ASN A 261 -2.63 -21.96 -8.30
N ALA A 262 -3.34 -23.09 -8.39
CA ALA A 262 -2.70 -24.38 -8.56
C ALA A 262 -1.96 -24.52 -9.89
N VAL A 263 -2.47 -23.90 -10.97
CA VAL A 263 -1.90 -24.07 -12.33
C VAL A 263 -1.08 -22.89 -12.82
N ALA A 264 -1.32 -21.68 -12.32
CA ALA A 264 -0.75 -20.48 -12.92
C ALA A 264 -0.51 -19.32 -11.93
N ARG A 265 -0.27 -19.58 -10.64
CA ARG A 265 -0.10 -18.55 -9.60
C ARG A 265 0.84 -17.40 -10.03
N SER A 266 1.96 -17.72 -10.68
CA SER A 266 2.93 -16.73 -11.17
C SER A 266 2.37 -15.74 -12.20
N ARG A 267 1.18 -15.98 -12.74
CA ARG A 267 0.49 -15.12 -13.72
C ARG A 267 -0.65 -14.31 -13.11
N SER A 268 -0.90 -14.45 -11.82
CA SER A 268 -1.90 -13.65 -11.10
C SER A 268 -1.53 -12.16 -11.14
N MET A 269 -2.45 -11.30 -10.72
CA MET A 269 -2.32 -9.86 -10.98
C MET A 269 -1.35 -9.12 -10.06
N ARG A 270 -1.05 -9.70 -8.88
CA ARG A 270 -0.32 -8.98 -7.83
C ARG A 270 0.89 -9.74 -7.35
N SER A 271 1.92 -8.97 -6.99
CA SER A 271 3.07 -9.39 -6.20
C SER A 271 2.82 -8.98 -4.74
N LEU A 272 3.13 -9.88 -3.82
CA LEU A 272 2.98 -9.70 -2.38
C LEU A 272 4.32 -9.89 -1.69
N VAL A 273 4.69 -8.97 -0.82
CA VAL A 273 5.78 -9.11 0.14
C VAL A 273 5.24 -8.83 1.53
N VAL A 274 5.42 -9.77 2.46
CA VAL A 274 5.18 -9.57 3.88
C VAL A 274 6.52 -9.74 4.59
N ALA A 275 6.98 -8.69 5.24
CA ALA A 275 8.28 -8.62 5.87
C ALA A 275 8.14 -8.17 7.33
N ARG A 276 8.81 -8.84 8.25
CA ARG A 276 8.77 -8.53 9.68
C ARG A 276 10.13 -7.99 10.13
N LYS A 277 10.10 -6.88 10.86
CA LYS A 277 11.30 -6.41 11.55
C LYS A 277 11.68 -7.41 12.65
N PRO A 278 12.92 -7.88 12.73
CA PRO A 278 13.34 -8.81 13.78
C PRO A 278 13.02 -8.29 15.17
N MET A 279 12.74 -9.20 16.09
CA MET A 279 12.62 -8.86 17.51
C MET A 279 13.96 -8.33 18.03
N ALA A 280 13.94 -7.36 18.92
CA ALA A 280 15.17 -6.97 19.60
C ALA A 280 15.77 -8.19 20.32
N SER A 281 17.05 -8.46 20.08
CA SER A 281 17.73 -9.51 20.83
C SER A 281 17.76 -9.11 22.30
N PRO A 282 17.43 -10.02 23.23
CA PRO A 282 17.47 -9.70 24.66
C PRO A 282 18.89 -9.38 25.18
N ASP A 283 19.92 -9.62 24.33
CA ASP A 283 21.34 -9.53 24.71
C ASP A 283 22.10 -8.34 24.09
N ARG A 284 21.41 -7.22 23.74
CA ARG A 284 22.10 -6.01 23.31
C ARG A 284 21.75 -4.79 24.15
#